data_59968a4259cbcb906b5a872265e32caf
#
_entry.id   59968a4259cbcb906b5a872265e32caf
#
_cell.length_a   1.000
_cell.length_b   1.000
_cell.length_c   1.000
_cell.angle_alpha   90.00
_cell.angle_beta   90.00
_cell.angle_gamma   90.00
#
_symmetry.space_group_name_H-M   'P 1'
#
loop_
_entity.id
_entity.type
_entity.pdbx_description
1 polymer ?
#
loop_
_entity_poly.entity_id
_entity_poly.type
_entity_poly.pdbx_seq_one_letter_code
_entity_poly.pdbx_strand_id
1 'polypeptide(L)'
;MSEKIKKILKNLIKYTIFFIIVLNVVSYFKGLDLNKEKFSIQSFELIDGSNYEIKNDKPLLVNFWASWCPICALEEQNIENLSKDFEVITIATQSGSNEEIEKYLKDKNLSFKVVNDEYGLLSTEFNVKAFPTTFIYDKNKNLKFTEVGYTSTFGLKLRLWWSSF
;
A
#
# COMPACT_ATOMS: atom_id res chain seq x y z
N MET A 1 26.36 23.88 -21.86
CA MET A 1 25.99 22.44 -21.79
C MET A 1 26.01 21.89 -23.20
N SER A 2 26.87 20.89 -23.47
CA SER A 2 27.09 20.35 -24.82
C SER A 2 25.79 19.77 -25.39
N GLU A 3 25.56 19.94 -26.72
CA GLU A 3 24.39 19.38 -27.43
C GLU A 3 24.25 17.85 -27.21
N LYS A 4 25.37 17.16 -27.06
CA LYS A 4 25.41 15.72 -26.71
C LYS A 4 24.77 15.42 -25.36
N ILE A 5 25.04 16.24 -24.35
CA ILE A 5 24.47 16.10 -22.98
C ILE A 5 22.97 16.36 -23.00
N LYS A 6 22.51 17.38 -23.74
CA LYS A 6 21.06 17.68 -23.89
C LYS A 6 20.32 16.51 -24.53
N LYS A 7 20.90 15.88 -25.56
CA LYS A 7 20.31 14.73 -26.25
C LYS A 7 20.23 13.51 -25.33
N ILE A 8 21.28 13.24 -24.54
CA ILE A 8 21.29 12.14 -23.56
C ILE A 8 20.22 12.38 -22.50
N LEU A 9 20.16 13.59 -21.93
CA LEU A 9 19.17 13.95 -20.92
C LEU A 9 17.73 13.84 -21.44
N LYS A 10 17.47 14.31 -22.67
CA LYS A 10 16.15 14.17 -23.31
C LYS A 10 15.74 12.71 -23.48
N ASN A 11 16.68 11.85 -23.92
CA ASN A 11 16.41 10.43 -24.08
C ASN A 11 16.18 9.75 -22.73
N LEU A 12 16.97 10.08 -21.70
CA LEU A 12 16.79 9.56 -20.35
C LEU A 12 15.39 9.89 -19.81
N ILE A 13 14.98 11.16 -19.90
CA ILE A 13 13.65 11.61 -19.49
C ILE A 13 12.56 10.84 -20.26
N LYS A 14 12.70 10.69 -21.58
CA LYS A 14 11.74 9.96 -22.41
C LYS A 14 11.58 8.51 -21.95
N TYR A 15 12.69 7.80 -21.71
CA TYR A 15 12.63 6.41 -21.27
C TYR A 15 12.11 6.27 -19.84
N THR A 16 12.45 7.20 -18.95
CA THR A 16 11.89 7.22 -17.59
C THR A 16 10.37 7.40 -17.61
N ILE A 17 9.87 8.36 -18.39
CA ILE A 17 8.41 8.58 -18.55
C ILE A 17 7.75 7.33 -19.13
N PHE A 18 8.33 6.75 -20.20
CA PHE A 18 7.81 5.52 -20.80
C PHE A 18 7.73 4.38 -19.78
N PHE A 19 8.78 4.18 -18.99
CA PHE A 19 8.83 3.14 -17.97
C PHE A 19 7.77 3.36 -16.87
N ILE A 20 7.60 4.61 -16.42
CA ILE A 20 6.54 4.97 -15.46
C ILE A 20 5.16 4.63 -16.01
N ILE A 21 4.89 4.98 -17.28
CA ILE A 21 3.61 4.67 -17.92
C ILE A 21 3.38 3.16 -17.97
N VAL A 22 4.39 2.39 -18.38
CA VAL A 22 4.28 0.92 -18.46
C VAL A 22 3.99 0.32 -17.09
N LEU A 23 4.68 0.75 -16.04
CA LEU A 23 4.43 0.27 -14.67
C LEU A 23 2.99 0.58 -14.21
N ASN A 24 2.48 1.79 -14.49
CA ASN A 24 1.10 2.15 -14.13
C ASN A 24 0.07 1.33 -14.93
N VAL A 25 0.32 1.07 -16.20
CA VAL A 25 -0.55 0.21 -17.03
C VAL A 25 -0.59 -1.22 -16.50
N VAL A 26 0.57 -1.78 -16.13
CA VAL A 26 0.66 -3.13 -15.54
C VAL A 26 -0.07 -3.18 -14.19
N SER A 27 0.13 -2.17 -13.33
CA SER A 27 -0.57 -2.06 -12.03
C SER A 27 -2.09 -2.00 -12.24
N TYR A 28 -2.55 -1.19 -13.20
CA TYR A 28 -3.97 -1.09 -13.54
C TYR A 28 -4.57 -2.45 -13.95
N PHE A 29 -3.92 -3.18 -14.87
CA PHE A 29 -4.42 -4.49 -15.29
C PHE A 29 -4.43 -5.51 -14.15
N LYS A 30 -3.40 -5.53 -13.30
CA LYS A 30 -3.38 -6.38 -12.10
C LYS A 30 -4.44 -5.99 -11.08
N GLY A 31 -4.85 -4.73 -11.03
CA GLY A 31 -5.90 -4.23 -10.15
C GLY A 31 -7.33 -4.51 -10.64
N LEU A 32 -7.53 -5.02 -11.88
CA LEU A 32 -8.88 -5.28 -12.40
C LEU A 32 -9.61 -6.39 -11.64
N ASP A 33 -8.89 -7.38 -11.17
CA ASP A 33 -9.42 -8.55 -10.46
C ASP A 33 -9.67 -8.31 -8.97
N LEU A 34 -9.19 -7.19 -8.39
CA LEU A 34 -9.35 -6.89 -6.98
C LEU A 34 -10.80 -6.67 -6.61
N ASN A 35 -11.16 -7.03 -5.37
CA ASN A 35 -12.49 -6.69 -4.84
C ASN A 35 -12.62 -5.17 -4.74
N LYS A 36 -13.61 -4.60 -5.45
CA LYS A 36 -13.85 -3.15 -5.54
C LYS A 36 -15.07 -2.70 -4.75
N GLU A 37 -15.55 -3.54 -3.86
CA GLU A 37 -16.67 -3.20 -3.01
C GLU A 37 -16.32 -2.09 -2.01
N LYS A 38 -17.37 -1.50 -1.46
CA LYS A 38 -17.24 -0.54 -0.37
C LYS A 38 -16.62 -1.24 0.83
N PHE A 39 -15.65 -0.58 1.49
CA PHE A 39 -15.05 -1.12 2.70
C PHE A 39 -16.09 -1.21 3.83
N SER A 40 -16.32 -2.41 4.34
CA SER A 40 -17.39 -2.71 5.30
C SER A 40 -16.89 -3.09 6.69
N ILE A 41 -15.59 -3.37 6.85
CA ILE A 41 -15.01 -3.78 8.13
C ILE A 41 -14.95 -2.56 9.06
N GLN A 42 -15.56 -2.69 10.25
CA GLN A 42 -15.65 -1.59 11.22
C GLN A 42 -14.45 -1.54 12.17
N SER A 43 -13.89 -2.70 12.50
CA SER A 43 -12.75 -2.79 13.40
C SER A 43 -11.86 -3.98 13.06
N PHE A 44 -10.60 -3.89 13.50
CA PHE A 44 -9.61 -4.95 13.40
C PHE A 44 -8.98 -5.22 14.75
N GLU A 45 -8.70 -6.47 15.04
CA GLU A 45 -7.76 -6.85 16.07
C GLU A 45 -6.33 -6.71 15.50
N LEU A 46 -5.50 -5.92 16.17
CA LEU A 46 -4.10 -5.71 15.81
C LEU A 46 -3.20 -6.79 16.42
N ILE A 47 -1.97 -6.91 15.91
CA ILE A 47 -1.00 -7.91 16.41
C ILE A 47 -0.67 -7.78 17.90
N ASP A 48 -0.81 -6.57 18.48
CA ASP A 48 -0.63 -6.31 19.92
C ASP A 48 -1.86 -6.67 20.76
N GLY A 49 -2.89 -7.28 20.18
CA GLY A 49 -4.16 -7.65 20.82
C GLY A 49 -5.13 -6.49 21.03
N SER A 50 -4.78 -5.27 20.65
CA SER A 50 -5.68 -4.12 20.73
C SER A 50 -6.73 -4.15 19.61
N ASN A 51 -7.94 -3.63 19.90
CA ASN A 51 -8.97 -3.45 18.88
C ASN A 51 -8.89 -2.04 18.29
N TYR A 52 -8.79 -1.92 16.99
CA TYR A 52 -8.75 -0.65 16.26
C TYR A 52 -10.03 -0.43 15.46
N GLU A 53 -10.76 0.62 15.81
CA GLU A 53 -11.97 1.05 15.09
C GLU A 53 -11.59 1.95 13.91
N ILE A 54 -12.16 1.65 12.73
CA ILE A 54 -11.97 2.43 11.51
C ILE A 54 -12.73 3.75 11.61
N LYS A 55 -12.03 4.87 11.39
CA LYS A 55 -12.60 6.22 11.45
C LYS A 55 -13.45 6.50 10.21
N ASN A 56 -14.70 6.93 10.43
CA ASN A 56 -15.66 7.17 9.36
C ASN A 56 -15.58 8.55 8.70
N ASP A 57 -14.69 9.42 9.16
CA ASP A 57 -14.56 10.82 8.71
C ASP A 57 -13.29 11.08 7.89
N LYS A 58 -12.46 10.06 7.70
CA LYS A 58 -11.16 10.17 7.02
C LYS A 58 -11.01 9.15 5.90
N PRO A 59 -10.23 9.48 4.86
CA PRO A 59 -9.77 8.49 3.90
C PRO A 59 -8.97 7.39 4.62
N LEU A 60 -9.11 6.16 4.12
CA LEU A 60 -8.43 4.99 4.65
C LEU A 60 -7.51 4.40 3.60
N LEU A 61 -6.28 4.10 4.00
CA LEU A 61 -5.35 3.29 3.23
C LEU A 61 -5.25 1.90 3.86
N VAL A 62 -5.51 0.86 3.07
CA VAL A 62 -5.30 -0.56 3.45
C VAL A 62 -4.18 -1.11 2.57
N ASN A 63 -3.08 -1.53 3.19
CA ASN A 63 -1.92 -2.07 2.49
C ASN A 63 -1.72 -3.54 2.85
N PHE A 64 -1.78 -4.41 1.85
CA PHE A 64 -1.46 -5.83 1.98
C PHE A 64 0.02 -6.05 1.66
N TRP A 65 0.72 -6.72 2.57
CA TRP A 65 2.15 -6.99 2.45
C TRP A 65 2.53 -8.33 3.08
N ALA A 66 3.78 -8.74 2.92
CA ALA A 66 4.31 -9.91 3.60
C ALA A 66 5.77 -9.70 4.01
N SER A 67 6.18 -10.27 5.15
CA SER A 67 7.54 -10.15 5.68
C SER A 67 8.61 -10.74 4.75
N TRP A 68 8.23 -11.73 3.95
CA TRP A 68 9.09 -12.40 2.96
C TRP A 68 9.10 -11.73 1.58
N CYS A 69 8.37 -10.63 1.37
CA CYS A 69 8.22 -9.97 0.08
C CYS A 69 9.29 -8.86 -0.12
N PRO A 70 10.24 -9.02 -1.06
CA PRO A 70 11.31 -8.03 -1.24
C PRO A 70 10.81 -6.65 -1.70
N ILE A 71 9.73 -6.61 -2.51
CA ILE A 71 9.15 -5.36 -3.01
C ILE A 71 8.44 -4.62 -1.87
N CYS A 72 7.81 -5.37 -0.93
CA CYS A 72 7.19 -4.80 0.26
C CYS A 72 8.23 -4.11 1.15
N ALA A 73 9.40 -4.73 1.32
CA ALA A 73 10.51 -4.15 2.08
C ALA A 73 11.03 -2.82 1.50
N LEU A 74 10.85 -2.57 0.20
CA LEU A 74 11.17 -1.28 -0.42
C LEU A 74 10.11 -0.21 -0.14
N GLU A 75 8.86 -0.62 0.12
CA GLU A 75 7.72 0.28 0.33
C GLU A 75 7.45 0.57 1.81
N GLU A 76 7.90 -0.26 2.74
CA GLU A 76 7.58 -0.19 4.18
C GLU A 76 7.81 1.20 4.80
N GLN A 77 8.91 1.89 4.44
CA GLN A 77 9.18 3.25 4.92
C GLN A 77 8.22 4.29 4.33
N ASN A 78 7.69 4.05 3.12
CA ASN A 78 6.67 4.91 2.53
C ASN A 78 5.38 4.80 3.34
N ILE A 79 4.98 3.58 3.70
CA ILE A 79 3.80 3.30 4.52
C ILE A 79 3.98 3.83 5.94
N GLU A 80 5.16 3.65 6.56
CA GLU A 80 5.50 4.21 7.87
C GLU A 80 5.34 5.74 7.90
N ASN A 81 5.83 6.42 6.87
CA ASN A 81 5.69 7.87 6.78
C ASN A 81 4.24 8.33 6.58
N LEU A 82 3.43 7.53 5.88
CA LEU A 82 2.01 7.85 5.67
C LEU A 82 1.18 7.61 6.93
N SER A 83 1.50 6.58 7.72
CA SER A 83 0.75 6.23 8.93
C SER A 83 0.79 7.32 10.01
N LYS A 84 1.74 8.25 9.93
CA LYS A 84 1.86 9.41 10.85
C LYS A 84 0.82 10.49 10.57
N ASP A 85 0.42 10.65 9.31
CA ASP A 85 -0.44 11.75 8.86
C ASP A 85 -1.86 11.27 8.50
N PHE A 86 -2.00 10.00 8.09
CA PHE A 86 -3.23 9.43 7.53
C PHE A 86 -3.71 8.20 8.31
N GLU A 87 -4.96 7.82 8.06
CA GLU A 87 -5.48 6.54 8.55
C GLU A 87 -4.95 5.40 7.67
N VAL A 88 -4.04 4.62 8.23
CA VAL A 88 -3.39 3.50 7.56
C VAL A 88 -3.56 2.24 8.40
N ILE A 89 -4.05 1.19 7.77
CA ILE A 89 -4.06 -0.18 8.28
C ILE A 89 -3.24 -1.04 7.33
N THR A 90 -2.36 -1.83 7.87
CA THR A 90 -1.59 -2.79 7.09
C THR A 90 -2.00 -4.22 7.46
N ILE A 91 -2.01 -5.10 6.47
CA ILE A 91 -2.40 -6.50 6.60
C ILE A 91 -1.21 -7.35 6.22
N ALA A 92 -0.62 -8.00 7.22
CA ALA A 92 0.53 -8.89 7.04
C ALA A 92 0.02 -10.29 6.65
N THR A 93 0.06 -10.61 5.36
CA THR A 93 -0.45 -11.87 4.85
C THR A 93 0.61 -12.96 4.91
N GLN A 94 0.26 -14.09 5.56
CA GLN A 94 1.13 -15.28 5.68
C GLN A 94 2.56 -14.93 6.11
N SER A 95 2.67 -14.06 7.11
CA SER A 95 3.93 -13.49 7.58
C SER A 95 4.41 -14.08 8.92
N GLY A 96 3.78 -15.16 9.37
CA GLY A 96 4.07 -15.84 10.61
C GLY A 96 3.15 -15.43 11.77
N SER A 97 3.59 -15.69 13.01
CA SER A 97 2.85 -15.33 14.22
C SER A 97 2.92 -13.83 14.50
N ASN A 98 2.08 -13.36 15.44
CA ASN A 98 2.12 -11.96 15.89
C ASN A 98 3.50 -11.56 16.40
N GLU A 99 4.16 -12.44 17.18
CA GLU A 99 5.50 -12.20 17.74
C GLU A 99 6.57 -12.09 16.64
N GLU A 100 6.46 -12.88 15.57
CA GLU A 100 7.39 -12.83 14.44
C GLU A 100 7.21 -11.51 13.65
N ILE A 101 5.96 -11.07 13.46
CA ILE A 101 5.65 -9.78 12.83
C ILE A 101 6.12 -8.61 13.70
N GLU A 102 5.88 -8.64 15.01
CA GLU A 102 6.38 -7.62 15.95
C GLU A 102 7.90 -7.51 15.91
N LYS A 103 8.59 -8.65 15.92
CA LYS A 103 10.05 -8.67 15.78
C LYS A 103 10.49 -8.02 14.46
N TYR A 104 9.84 -8.38 13.34
CA TYR A 104 10.14 -7.78 12.04
C TYR A 104 9.98 -6.26 12.07
N LEU A 105 8.87 -5.75 12.61
CA LEU A 105 8.62 -4.31 12.73
C LEU A 105 9.70 -3.62 13.57
N LYS A 106 10.07 -4.20 14.70
CA LYS A 106 11.11 -3.69 15.58
C LYS A 106 12.48 -3.63 14.90
N ASP A 107 12.86 -4.70 14.21
CA ASP A 107 14.15 -4.77 13.49
C ASP A 107 14.25 -3.74 12.36
N LYS A 108 13.10 -3.31 11.81
CA LYS A 108 12.98 -2.32 10.73
C LYS A 108 12.62 -0.90 11.19
N ASN A 109 12.45 -0.68 12.51
CA ASN A 109 11.97 0.58 13.09
C ASN A 109 10.64 1.04 12.46
N LEU A 110 9.67 0.13 12.34
CA LEU A 110 8.33 0.37 11.84
C LEU A 110 7.32 0.39 13.00
N SER A 111 6.32 1.26 12.91
CA SER A 111 5.31 1.47 13.95
C SER A 111 3.87 1.55 13.43
N PHE A 112 3.66 1.34 12.14
CA PHE A 112 2.33 1.31 11.57
C PHE A 112 1.48 0.16 12.13
N LYS A 113 0.15 0.32 12.10
CA LYS A 113 -0.79 -0.68 12.60
C LYS A 113 -0.82 -1.89 11.70
N VAL A 114 -0.76 -3.07 12.31
CA VAL A 114 -0.74 -4.35 11.59
C VAL A 114 -1.86 -5.27 12.07
N VAL A 115 -2.57 -5.84 11.11
CA VAL A 115 -3.48 -6.98 11.26
C VAL A 115 -2.76 -8.22 10.74
N ASN A 116 -2.77 -9.31 11.49
CA ASN A 116 -2.20 -10.57 11.04
C ASN A 116 -3.22 -11.36 10.19
N ASP A 117 -2.93 -11.55 8.94
CA ASP A 117 -3.69 -12.42 8.03
C ASP A 117 -2.92 -13.74 7.83
N GLU A 118 -2.71 -14.47 8.95
CA GLU A 118 -1.87 -15.67 9.01
C GLU A 118 -2.27 -16.73 7.97
N TYR A 119 -3.57 -16.90 7.75
CA TYR A 119 -4.11 -17.90 6.82
C TYR A 119 -4.50 -17.35 5.45
N GLY A 120 -4.29 -16.05 5.20
CA GLY A 120 -4.61 -15.42 3.92
C GLY A 120 -6.12 -15.24 3.67
N LEU A 121 -6.94 -15.19 4.72
CA LEU A 121 -8.41 -15.05 4.59
C LEU A 121 -8.79 -13.65 4.10
N LEU A 122 -8.20 -12.60 4.69
CA LEU A 122 -8.44 -11.22 4.26
C LEU A 122 -7.90 -10.99 2.85
N SER A 123 -6.68 -11.46 2.55
CA SER A 123 -6.13 -11.33 1.20
C SER A 123 -6.97 -12.05 0.15
N THR A 124 -7.59 -13.18 0.51
CA THR A 124 -8.54 -13.90 -0.36
C THR A 124 -9.83 -13.10 -0.55
N GLU A 125 -10.43 -12.55 0.52
CA GLU A 125 -11.65 -11.72 0.47
C GLU A 125 -11.46 -10.50 -0.43
N PHE A 126 -10.30 -9.85 -0.33
CA PHE A 126 -9.93 -8.69 -1.17
C PHE A 126 -9.41 -9.10 -2.57
N ASN A 127 -9.36 -10.39 -2.86
CA ASN A 127 -8.81 -10.97 -4.10
C ASN A 127 -7.38 -10.50 -4.41
N VAL A 128 -6.56 -10.35 -3.37
CA VAL A 128 -5.15 -9.95 -3.48
C VAL A 128 -4.31 -11.14 -3.91
N LYS A 129 -3.65 -11.03 -5.07
CA LYS A 129 -2.82 -12.08 -5.69
C LYS A 129 -1.33 -11.74 -5.76
N ALA A 130 -0.97 -10.51 -5.42
CA ALA A 130 0.41 -10.03 -5.46
C ALA A 130 0.66 -9.00 -4.36
N PHE A 131 1.91 -8.89 -3.90
CA PHE A 131 2.31 -7.96 -2.85
C PHE A 131 3.41 -7.02 -3.34
N PRO A 132 3.45 -5.77 -2.83
CA PRO A 132 2.39 -5.14 -2.05
C PRO A 132 1.15 -4.84 -2.90
N THR A 133 -0.03 -4.76 -2.26
CA THR A 133 -1.26 -4.24 -2.87
C THR A 133 -1.89 -3.23 -1.92
N THR A 134 -2.19 -2.04 -2.43
CA THR A 134 -2.76 -0.94 -1.66
C THR A 134 -4.13 -0.57 -2.19
N PHE A 135 -5.09 -0.45 -1.27
CA PHE A 135 -6.42 0.11 -1.51
C PHE A 135 -6.53 1.45 -0.83
N ILE A 136 -7.11 2.45 -1.52
CA ILE A 136 -7.38 3.77 -0.95
C ILE A 136 -8.87 4.05 -1.08
N TYR A 137 -9.49 4.27 0.07
CA TYR A 137 -10.91 4.56 0.22
C TYR A 137 -11.13 6.03 0.62
N ASP A 138 -12.23 6.63 0.18
CA ASP A 138 -12.64 7.94 0.62
C ASP A 138 -13.21 7.93 2.06
N LYS A 139 -13.59 9.09 2.58
CA LYS A 139 -14.22 9.22 3.91
C LYS A 139 -15.52 8.43 4.07
N ASN A 140 -16.21 8.13 2.97
CA ASN A 140 -17.42 7.30 2.96
C ASN A 140 -17.13 5.82 2.73
N LYS A 141 -15.82 5.44 2.74
CA LYS A 141 -15.33 4.08 2.51
C LYS A 141 -15.63 3.52 1.11
N ASN A 142 -15.88 4.38 0.13
CA ASN A 142 -15.91 3.97 -1.28
C ASN A 142 -14.48 3.86 -1.82
N LEU A 143 -14.19 2.79 -2.56
CA LEU A 143 -12.88 2.60 -3.17
C LEU A 143 -12.62 3.68 -4.24
N LYS A 144 -11.46 4.34 -4.17
CA LYS A 144 -11.00 5.36 -5.12
C LYS A 144 -9.82 4.89 -5.94
N PHE A 145 -8.85 4.25 -5.31
CA PHE A 145 -7.64 3.79 -5.98
C PHE A 145 -7.22 2.41 -5.50
N THR A 146 -6.62 1.65 -6.41
CA THR A 146 -5.90 0.41 -6.13
C THR A 146 -4.53 0.47 -6.79
N GLU A 147 -3.50 0.02 -6.09
CA GLU A 147 -2.13 -0.06 -6.59
C GLU A 147 -1.60 -1.47 -6.34
N VAL A 148 -1.02 -2.09 -7.35
CA VAL A 148 -0.37 -3.41 -7.23
C VAL A 148 1.11 -3.26 -7.55
N GLY A 149 1.95 -3.54 -6.57
CA GLY A 149 3.39 -3.32 -6.60
C GLY A 149 3.80 -2.01 -5.94
N TYR A 150 5.09 -1.71 -5.99
CA TYR A 150 5.70 -0.56 -5.32
C TYR A 150 5.07 0.78 -5.74
N THR A 151 4.72 1.59 -4.75
CA THR A 151 4.26 2.97 -4.95
C THR A 151 5.02 3.94 -4.03
N SER A 152 5.45 5.06 -4.58
CA SER A 152 6.18 6.07 -3.80
C SER A 152 5.29 6.79 -2.79
N THR A 153 5.90 7.31 -1.70
CA THR A 153 5.20 8.14 -0.70
C THR A 153 4.44 9.29 -1.34
N PHE A 154 5.03 9.97 -2.32
CA PHE A 154 4.38 11.07 -3.03
C PHE A 154 3.13 10.61 -3.80
N GLY A 155 3.24 9.47 -4.50
CA GLY A 155 2.11 8.88 -5.23
C GLY A 155 0.94 8.52 -4.32
N LEU A 156 1.22 7.91 -3.17
CA LEU A 156 0.19 7.56 -2.18
C LEU A 156 -0.40 8.81 -1.49
N LYS A 157 0.44 9.79 -1.11
CA LYS A 157 -0.03 11.07 -0.53
C LYS A 157 -0.99 11.82 -1.46
N LEU A 158 -0.68 11.88 -2.74
CA LEU A 158 -1.52 12.55 -3.73
C LEU A 158 -2.90 11.88 -3.86
N ARG A 159 -2.94 10.54 -3.87
CA ARG A 159 -4.19 9.77 -3.94
C ARG A 159 -5.03 9.91 -2.66
N LEU A 160 -4.40 9.85 -1.48
CA LEU A 160 -5.06 10.07 -0.20
C LEU A 160 -5.64 11.49 -0.10
N TRP A 161 -4.86 12.49 -0.51
CA TRP A 161 -5.34 13.87 -0.57
C TRP A 161 -6.56 14.02 -1.50
N TRP A 162 -6.49 13.42 -2.70
CA TRP A 162 -7.61 13.42 -3.64
C TRP A 162 -8.85 12.72 -3.07
N SER A 163 -8.67 11.65 -2.30
CA SER A 163 -9.76 10.89 -1.66
C SER A 163 -10.40 11.60 -0.47
N SER A 164 -9.83 12.74 -0.03
CA SER A 164 -10.36 13.55 1.06
C SER A 164 -11.53 14.46 0.63
N PHE A 165 -11.70 14.65 -0.67
CA PHE A 165 -12.77 15.45 -1.27
C PHE A 165 -13.86 14.55 -1.84
#